data_ccf19c92b3c25449614f8f9461be499d
#
_entry.id   ccf19c92b3c25449614f8f9461be499d
#
_cell.length_a   1.000
_cell.length_b   1.000
_cell.length_c   1.000
_cell.angle_alpha   90.00
_cell.angle_beta   90.00
_cell.angle_gamma   90.00
#
_symmetry.space_group_name_H-M   'P 1'
#
loop_
_entity.id
_entity.type
_entity.pdbx_description
1 polymer ?
#
loop_
_entity_poly.entity_id
_entity_poly.type
_entity_poly.pdbx_seq_one_letter_code
_entity_poly.pdbx_strand_id
1 'polypeptide(L)'
;MTPQKNSLQRIVNLLAEIRVIPQAAAALEASKSTAAGKLRHEVLAQIPAFSISGNPEILPGLDAHVAEHIQEILRLFAGGKIGDFEFIRAHARRRAEQRFPLEAMLDAYRYGHRTFVIWLRDAALAMESKDEALSAVADFAVEYTNISSSIIASEYVAYTRILAEAEGDRRTELLNILLSGYDESDGRVAQLLKRAGYLEQRQAYCVAAVQSINPAEMESSARTQRIVNSIAEAMAGTSIRILTGIRNNLVVAVLSDKRRQSGWTTPQSNLADRIRPLFLVIGPAVLIGISADQPSTSYLPKALHQATIALDLANVTNRVVQFSDLPLRDLLIHHGNDYLQKVPPNWVAALVSADVKAGGTLIQTLRAVADADLNVQKAARTLGRHPNTIYTRIERVKNLTGLDGQRYRDLTELLLAADCWRNGSLEGSELERRRRTDVSSR
;
A
#
# COMPACT_ATOMS: atom_id res chain seq x y z
N MET A 1 -26.46 16.58 26.18
CA MET A 1 -27.28 15.55 25.50
C MET A 1 -27.50 15.99 24.06
N THR A 2 -27.44 15.06 23.10
CA THR A 2 -27.79 15.37 21.71
C THR A 2 -29.30 15.62 21.57
N PRO A 3 -29.75 16.39 20.54
CA PRO A 3 -31.17 16.62 20.30
C PRO A 3 -32.01 15.34 20.27
N GLN A 4 -31.51 14.27 19.66
CA GLN A 4 -32.17 12.97 19.56
C GLN A 4 -32.36 12.29 20.91
N LYS A 5 -31.36 12.34 21.81
CA LYS A 5 -31.49 11.78 23.18
C LYS A 5 -32.55 12.52 24.00
N ASN A 6 -32.69 13.83 23.80
CA ASN A 6 -33.76 14.62 24.44
C ASN A 6 -35.14 14.25 23.88
N SER A 7 -35.26 13.99 22.58
CA SER A 7 -36.49 13.52 21.96
C SER A 7 -36.93 12.18 22.54
N LEU A 8 -36.04 11.20 22.55
CA LEU A 8 -36.33 9.87 23.10
C LEU A 8 -36.72 9.94 24.59
N GLN A 9 -36.06 10.78 25.41
CA GLN A 9 -36.42 10.92 26.85
C GLN A 9 -37.83 11.50 27.02
N ARG A 10 -38.24 12.46 26.18
CA ARG A 10 -39.62 12.98 26.22
C ARG A 10 -40.65 11.90 25.90
N ILE A 11 -40.39 11.06 24.89
CA ILE A 11 -41.27 9.96 24.50
C ILE A 11 -41.37 8.91 25.62
N VAL A 12 -40.27 8.56 26.27
CA VAL A 12 -40.26 7.65 27.42
C VAL A 12 -41.11 8.20 28.56
N ASN A 13 -40.97 9.49 28.85
CA ASN A 13 -41.80 10.15 29.87
C ASN A 13 -43.29 10.14 29.51
N LEU A 14 -43.65 10.41 28.23
CA LEU A 14 -45.02 10.34 27.75
C LEU A 14 -45.57 8.93 27.89
N LEU A 15 -44.83 7.88 27.50
CA LEU A 15 -45.22 6.49 27.65
C LEU A 15 -45.45 6.11 29.16
N ALA A 16 -44.74 6.71 30.07
CA ALA A 16 -44.94 6.56 31.51
C ALA A 16 -46.22 7.25 32.00
N GLU A 17 -46.47 8.49 31.53
CA GLU A 17 -47.66 9.27 31.86
C GLU A 17 -48.96 8.58 31.42
N ILE A 18 -48.98 8.03 30.21
CA ILE A 18 -50.14 7.29 29.68
C ILE A 18 -50.21 5.83 30.15
N ARG A 19 -49.36 5.41 31.09
CA ARG A 19 -49.33 4.10 31.76
C ARG A 19 -49.13 2.89 30.83
N VAL A 20 -48.60 3.05 29.65
CA VAL A 20 -48.23 1.93 28.74
C VAL A 20 -47.06 1.14 29.31
N ILE A 21 -46.11 1.80 29.97
CA ILE A 21 -44.86 1.22 30.45
C ILE A 21 -45.06 0.02 31.40
N PRO A 22 -45.94 0.06 32.46
CA PRO A 22 -46.05 -1.07 33.39
C PRO A 22 -46.50 -2.36 32.70
N GLN A 23 -47.42 -2.27 31.76
CA GLN A 23 -47.90 -3.42 31.02
C GLN A 23 -46.90 -3.94 30.00
N ALA A 24 -46.22 -3.03 29.28
CA ALA A 24 -45.15 -3.38 28.34
C ALA A 24 -43.94 -4.01 29.07
N ALA A 25 -43.54 -3.50 30.23
CA ALA A 25 -42.47 -4.06 31.03
C ALA A 25 -42.80 -5.48 31.55
N ALA A 26 -44.04 -5.70 32.06
CA ALA A 26 -44.47 -7.02 32.49
C ALA A 26 -44.50 -8.04 31.33
N ALA A 27 -45.00 -7.65 30.17
CA ALA A 27 -45.01 -8.48 28.96
C ALA A 27 -43.61 -8.81 28.45
N LEU A 28 -42.70 -7.84 28.46
CA LEU A 28 -41.31 -8.00 28.04
C LEU A 28 -40.55 -8.94 28.99
N GLU A 29 -40.72 -8.75 30.33
CA GLU A 29 -40.10 -9.62 31.34
C GLU A 29 -40.57 -11.06 31.23
N ALA A 30 -41.87 -11.26 31.07
CA ALA A 30 -42.48 -12.59 30.87
C ALA A 30 -42.02 -13.29 29.58
N SER A 31 -41.71 -12.52 28.53
CA SER A 31 -41.37 -13.05 27.20
C SER A 31 -39.85 -13.10 26.94
N LYS A 32 -39.03 -12.70 27.87
CA LYS A 32 -37.58 -12.48 27.71
C LYS A 32 -36.84 -13.62 27.04
N SER A 33 -37.05 -14.86 27.50
CA SER A 33 -36.36 -16.04 26.92
C SER A 33 -36.91 -16.43 25.54
N THR A 34 -38.21 -16.32 25.37
CA THR A 34 -38.89 -16.65 24.12
C THR A 34 -38.60 -15.65 23.03
N ALA A 35 -38.43 -14.39 23.39
CA ALA A 35 -38.14 -13.30 22.49
C ALA A 35 -36.75 -13.40 21.88
N ALA A 36 -35.75 -13.67 22.69
CA ALA A 36 -34.39 -13.86 22.23
C ALA A 36 -34.31 -15.03 21.22
N GLY A 37 -34.98 -16.15 21.51
CA GLY A 37 -35.03 -17.30 20.61
C GLY A 37 -35.74 -17.02 19.28
N LYS A 38 -36.86 -16.30 19.29
CA LYS A 38 -37.57 -15.89 18.07
C LYS A 38 -36.73 -14.96 17.23
N LEU A 39 -36.13 -13.93 17.81
CA LEU A 39 -35.29 -13.00 17.12
C LEU A 39 -34.05 -13.69 16.50
N ARG A 40 -33.41 -14.56 17.25
CA ARG A 40 -32.31 -15.39 16.71
C ARG A 40 -32.72 -16.19 15.51
N HIS A 41 -33.91 -16.83 15.56
CA HIS A 41 -34.42 -17.61 14.44
C HIS A 41 -34.70 -16.74 13.20
N GLU A 42 -35.31 -15.58 13.37
CA GLU A 42 -35.57 -14.63 12.28
C GLU A 42 -34.27 -14.08 11.67
N VAL A 43 -33.30 -13.67 12.50
CA VAL A 43 -31.98 -13.17 12.04
C VAL A 43 -31.26 -14.23 11.21
N LEU A 44 -31.22 -15.47 11.68
CA LEU A 44 -30.59 -16.58 10.94
C LEU A 44 -31.31 -16.92 9.63
N ALA A 45 -32.61 -16.78 9.58
CA ALA A 45 -33.40 -17.06 8.39
C ALA A 45 -33.29 -15.96 7.32
N GLN A 46 -33.13 -14.70 7.73
CA GLN A 46 -33.23 -13.55 6.87
C GLN A 46 -31.86 -12.93 6.51
N ILE A 47 -30.82 -13.16 7.33
CA ILE A 47 -29.51 -12.54 7.17
C ILE A 47 -28.43 -13.62 7.03
N PRO A 48 -28.06 -13.98 5.78
CA PRO A 48 -27.13 -15.09 5.52
C PRO A 48 -25.74 -14.91 6.20
N ALA A 49 -25.31 -13.69 6.44
CA ALA A 49 -24.01 -13.41 7.06
C ALA A 49 -23.85 -14.05 8.45
N PHE A 50 -24.94 -14.21 9.23
CA PHE A 50 -24.92 -14.87 10.53
C PHE A 50 -24.79 -16.39 10.45
N SER A 51 -25.31 -17.01 9.42
CA SER A 51 -25.24 -18.46 9.22
C SER A 51 -23.98 -18.90 8.48
N ILE A 52 -23.42 -18.05 7.60
CA ILE A 52 -22.21 -18.34 6.80
C ILE A 52 -20.95 -18.01 7.58
N SER A 53 -21.03 -17.15 8.60
CA SER A 53 -19.88 -16.79 9.41
C SER A 53 -19.29 -18.02 10.12
N GLY A 54 -18.07 -18.39 9.77
CA GLY A 54 -17.33 -19.46 10.46
C GLY A 54 -16.84 -19.09 11.88
N ASN A 55 -17.11 -17.87 12.36
CA ASN A 55 -16.69 -17.42 13.68
C ASN A 55 -17.69 -17.86 14.75
N PRO A 56 -17.27 -18.74 15.72
CA PRO A 56 -18.16 -19.28 16.75
C PRO A 56 -18.69 -18.25 17.72
N GLU A 57 -18.08 -17.06 17.82
CA GLU A 57 -18.51 -16.01 18.75
C GLU A 57 -19.68 -15.15 18.22
N ILE A 58 -20.03 -15.26 16.94
CA ILE A 58 -21.03 -14.39 16.33
C ILE A 58 -22.41 -14.60 16.96
N LEU A 59 -22.86 -15.83 17.09
CA LEU A 59 -24.21 -16.14 17.62
C LEU A 59 -24.33 -15.92 19.13
N PRO A 60 -23.40 -16.38 19.98
CA PRO A 60 -23.42 -16.03 21.40
C PRO A 60 -23.37 -14.52 21.63
N GLY A 61 -22.59 -13.79 20.84
CA GLY A 61 -22.53 -12.33 20.93
C GLY A 61 -23.83 -11.64 20.50
N LEU A 62 -24.60 -12.20 19.57
CA LEU A 62 -25.93 -11.72 19.23
C LEU A 62 -26.89 -11.93 20.40
N ASP A 63 -26.94 -13.13 20.97
CA ASP A 63 -27.80 -13.46 22.10
C ASP A 63 -27.55 -12.55 23.33
N ALA A 64 -26.26 -12.33 23.64
CA ALA A 64 -25.88 -11.42 24.73
C ALA A 64 -26.34 -9.98 24.47
N HIS A 65 -26.15 -9.51 23.24
CA HIS A 65 -26.52 -8.15 22.86
C HIS A 65 -28.04 -7.91 22.84
N VAL A 66 -28.82 -8.89 22.43
CA VAL A 66 -30.29 -8.84 22.57
C VAL A 66 -30.69 -8.73 24.04
N ALA A 67 -30.05 -9.47 24.93
CA ALA A 67 -30.31 -9.37 26.36
C ALA A 67 -29.97 -7.98 26.93
N GLU A 68 -28.88 -7.35 26.48
CA GLU A 68 -28.49 -5.98 26.86
C GLU A 68 -29.55 -4.96 26.40
N HIS A 69 -30.10 -5.10 25.19
CA HIS A 69 -31.19 -4.24 24.70
C HIS A 69 -32.45 -4.37 25.56
N ILE A 70 -32.85 -5.60 25.90
CA ILE A 70 -33.99 -5.86 26.76
C ILE A 70 -33.78 -5.20 28.14
N GLN A 71 -32.60 -5.33 28.72
CA GLN A 71 -32.27 -4.72 30.02
C GLN A 71 -32.32 -3.18 29.92
N GLU A 72 -31.79 -2.59 28.88
CA GLU A 72 -31.83 -1.14 28.71
C GLU A 72 -33.27 -0.62 28.53
N ILE A 73 -34.11 -1.29 27.75
CA ILE A 73 -35.53 -0.91 27.59
C ILE A 73 -36.26 -1.02 28.92
N LEU A 74 -36.07 -2.10 29.68
CA LEU A 74 -36.66 -2.27 31.01
C LEU A 74 -36.18 -1.20 32.01
N ARG A 75 -34.90 -0.84 31.95
CA ARG A 75 -34.32 0.24 32.76
C ARG A 75 -34.94 1.61 32.45
N LEU A 76 -35.14 1.90 31.17
CA LEU A 76 -35.80 3.12 30.71
C LEU A 76 -37.26 3.16 31.18
N PHE A 77 -37.95 2.03 31.11
CA PHE A 77 -39.34 1.90 31.55
C PHE A 77 -39.49 2.00 33.08
N ALA A 78 -38.45 1.66 33.83
CA ALA A 78 -38.42 1.89 35.29
C ALA A 78 -38.08 3.36 35.67
N GLY A 79 -38.10 4.29 34.72
CA GLY A 79 -37.79 5.69 34.98
C GLY A 79 -36.30 6.06 34.84
N GLY A 80 -35.48 5.19 34.29
CA GLY A 80 -34.08 5.45 34.02
C GLY A 80 -33.86 6.57 33.00
N LYS A 81 -32.78 7.36 33.19
CA LYS A 81 -32.42 8.40 32.20
C LYS A 81 -31.68 7.77 31.01
N ILE A 82 -31.87 8.36 29.83
CA ILE A 82 -31.15 7.97 28.61
C ILE A 82 -29.64 8.10 28.83
N GLY A 83 -28.91 6.99 28.71
CA GLY A 83 -27.45 6.87 28.83
C GLY A 83 -26.70 7.19 27.56
N ASP A 84 -25.45 6.73 27.51
CA ASP A 84 -24.56 6.86 26.33
C ASP A 84 -24.62 5.67 25.38
N PHE A 85 -25.33 4.60 25.76
CA PHE A 85 -25.46 3.34 25.01
C PHE A 85 -24.12 2.64 24.79
N GLU A 86 -23.24 2.61 25.80
CA GLU A 86 -21.91 2.00 25.70
C GLU A 86 -21.95 0.52 25.27
N PHE A 87 -22.96 -0.23 25.66
CA PHE A 87 -23.14 -1.61 25.23
C PHE A 87 -23.29 -1.75 23.69
N ILE A 88 -23.96 -0.77 23.03
CA ILE A 88 -24.07 -0.71 21.57
C ILE A 88 -22.70 -0.42 20.95
N ARG A 89 -21.94 0.52 21.54
CA ARG A 89 -20.60 0.86 21.06
C ARG A 89 -19.64 -0.31 21.21
N ALA A 90 -19.63 -0.97 22.36
CA ALA A 90 -18.82 -2.15 22.61
C ALA A 90 -19.14 -3.29 21.64
N HIS A 91 -20.44 -3.49 21.34
CA HIS A 91 -20.85 -4.47 20.32
C HIS A 91 -20.34 -4.11 18.92
N ALA A 92 -20.46 -2.84 18.51
CA ALA A 92 -19.99 -2.37 17.22
C ALA A 92 -18.47 -2.57 17.06
N ARG A 93 -17.66 -2.23 18.08
CA ARG A 93 -16.20 -2.46 18.09
C ARG A 93 -15.86 -3.93 17.92
N ARG A 94 -16.49 -4.80 18.72
CA ARG A 94 -16.27 -6.26 18.64
C ARG A 94 -16.57 -6.82 17.25
N ARG A 95 -17.64 -6.36 16.62
CA ARG A 95 -18.01 -6.78 15.27
C ARG A 95 -17.05 -6.25 14.21
N ALA A 96 -16.53 -5.03 14.38
CA ALA A 96 -15.47 -4.47 13.53
C ALA A 96 -14.18 -5.31 13.64
N GLU A 97 -13.76 -5.71 14.84
CA GLU A 97 -12.62 -6.61 15.05
C GLU A 97 -12.80 -7.97 14.34
N GLN A 98 -14.02 -8.50 14.39
CA GLN A 98 -14.39 -9.75 13.75
C GLN A 98 -14.60 -9.61 12.23
N ARG A 99 -14.47 -8.38 11.68
CA ARG A 99 -14.76 -8.05 10.26
C ARG A 99 -16.15 -8.49 9.81
N PHE A 100 -17.11 -8.48 10.75
CA PHE A 100 -18.49 -8.85 10.46
C PHE A 100 -19.18 -7.71 9.70
N PRO A 101 -19.96 -7.97 8.61
CA PRO A 101 -20.49 -6.90 7.76
C PRO A 101 -21.41 -5.94 8.52
N LEU A 102 -21.17 -4.63 8.38
CA LEU A 102 -21.98 -3.57 9.00
C LEU A 102 -23.44 -3.64 8.54
N GLU A 103 -23.67 -3.90 7.26
CA GLU A 103 -25.01 -4.02 6.68
C GLU A 103 -25.82 -5.12 7.37
N ALA A 104 -25.24 -6.31 7.57
CA ALA A 104 -25.87 -7.41 8.27
C ALA A 104 -26.21 -7.07 9.74
N MET A 105 -25.36 -6.27 10.40
CA MET A 105 -25.66 -5.75 11.74
C MET A 105 -26.86 -4.82 11.73
N LEU A 106 -26.89 -3.84 10.83
CA LEU A 106 -28.00 -2.88 10.73
C LEU A 106 -29.31 -3.59 10.43
N ASP A 107 -29.31 -4.61 9.60
CA ASP A 107 -30.49 -5.44 9.33
C ASP A 107 -30.94 -6.20 10.59
N ALA A 108 -30.01 -6.79 11.34
CA ALA A 108 -30.34 -7.46 12.60
C ALA A 108 -31.01 -6.51 13.60
N TYR A 109 -30.55 -5.24 13.67
CA TYR A 109 -31.18 -4.21 14.48
C TYR A 109 -32.61 -3.89 14.03
N ARG A 110 -32.85 -3.79 12.72
CA ARG A 110 -34.21 -3.57 12.18
C ARG A 110 -35.16 -4.69 12.60
N TYR A 111 -34.72 -5.95 12.51
CA TYR A 111 -35.52 -7.10 12.98
C TYR A 111 -35.71 -7.07 14.49
N GLY A 112 -34.68 -6.80 15.28
CA GLY A 112 -34.77 -6.71 16.73
C GLY A 112 -35.73 -5.65 17.19
N HIS A 113 -35.62 -4.45 16.67
CA HIS A 113 -36.52 -3.35 17.02
C HIS A 113 -38.00 -3.65 16.65
N ARG A 114 -38.24 -4.24 15.49
CA ARG A 114 -39.57 -4.66 15.11
C ARG A 114 -40.19 -5.60 16.16
N THR A 115 -39.42 -6.49 16.71
CA THR A 115 -39.90 -7.43 17.75
C THR A 115 -40.27 -6.67 19.03
N PHE A 116 -39.46 -5.73 19.48
CA PHE A 116 -39.76 -4.89 20.66
C PHE A 116 -41.03 -4.03 20.45
N VAL A 117 -41.20 -3.48 19.28
CA VAL A 117 -42.39 -2.68 18.94
C VAL A 117 -43.65 -3.47 19.04
N ILE A 118 -43.66 -4.76 18.68
CA ILE A 118 -44.84 -5.63 18.81
C ILE A 118 -45.30 -5.70 20.26
N TRP A 119 -44.41 -5.86 21.25
CA TRP A 119 -44.79 -5.87 22.66
C TRP A 119 -45.34 -4.55 23.16
N LEU A 120 -44.71 -3.45 22.80
CA LEU A 120 -45.18 -2.10 23.14
C LEU A 120 -46.54 -1.83 22.52
N ARG A 121 -46.75 -2.21 21.26
CA ARG A 121 -48.03 -2.07 20.56
C ARG A 121 -49.10 -2.89 21.25
N ASP A 122 -48.81 -4.15 21.58
CA ASP A 122 -49.80 -5.03 22.20
C ASP A 122 -50.21 -4.51 23.59
N ALA A 123 -49.27 -3.92 24.36
CA ALA A 123 -49.54 -3.21 25.59
C ALA A 123 -50.42 -1.96 25.36
N ALA A 124 -50.10 -1.14 24.32
CA ALA A 124 -50.86 0.05 23.99
C ALA A 124 -52.29 -0.24 23.55
N LEU A 125 -52.55 -1.35 22.84
CA LEU A 125 -53.88 -1.80 22.43
C LEU A 125 -54.79 -2.19 23.60
N ALA A 126 -54.22 -2.50 24.75
CA ALA A 126 -54.97 -2.81 25.98
C ALA A 126 -55.36 -1.54 26.76
N MET A 127 -54.95 -0.35 26.37
CA MET A 127 -55.24 0.92 27.05
C MET A 127 -56.57 1.54 26.59
N GLU A 128 -57.17 2.37 27.45
CA GLU A 128 -58.35 3.14 27.11
C GLU A 128 -58.09 4.22 26.04
N SER A 129 -56.94 4.91 26.12
CA SER A 129 -56.46 5.91 25.17
C SER A 129 -55.58 5.30 24.06
N LYS A 130 -56.14 4.38 23.27
CA LYS A 130 -55.40 3.56 22.32
C LYS A 130 -54.64 4.36 21.26
N ASP A 131 -55.20 5.40 20.71
CA ASP A 131 -54.63 6.17 19.59
C ASP A 131 -53.38 6.95 20.05
N GLU A 132 -53.45 7.60 21.21
CA GLU A 132 -52.30 8.31 21.80
C GLU A 132 -51.20 7.33 22.21
N ALA A 133 -51.55 6.22 22.80
CA ALA A 133 -50.58 5.17 23.19
C ALA A 133 -49.89 4.56 21.96
N LEU A 134 -50.59 4.28 20.88
CA LEU A 134 -50.04 3.75 19.63
C LEU A 134 -49.11 4.77 18.95
N SER A 135 -49.46 6.06 18.95
CA SER A 135 -48.62 7.11 18.43
C SER A 135 -47.28 7.21 19.20
N ALA A 136 -47.36 7.24 20.53
CA ALA A 136 -46.16 7.32 21.39
C ALA A 136 -45.26 6.07 21.25
N VAL A 137 -45.84 4.88 21.05
CA VAL A 137 -45.07 3.65 20.78
C VAL A 137 -44.40 3.70 19.42
N ALA A 138 -45.06 4.24 18.37
CA ALA A 138 -44.45 4.41 17.06
C ALA A 138 -43.28 5.40 17.12
N ASP A 139 -43.44 6.52 17.80
CA ASP A 139 -42.38 7.52 17.98
C ASP A 139 -41.20 6.95 18.75
N PHE A 140 -41.43 6.14 19.83
CA PHE A 140 -40.37 5.44 20.55
C PHE A 140 -39.60 4.50 19.62
N ALA A 141 -40.30 3.71 18.85
CA ALA A 141 -39.67 2.76 17.92
C ALA A 141 -38.76 3.46 16.90
N VAL A 142 -39.20 4.56 16.33
CA VAL A 142 -38.45 5.33 15.35
C VAL A 142 -37.20 5.95 16.00
N GLU A 143 -37.36 6.65 17.10
CA GLU A 143 -36.23 7.34 17.76
C GLU A 143 -35.21 6.39 18.37
N TYR A 144 -35.65 5.30 19.00
CA TYR A 144 -34.73 4.29 19.53
C TYR A 144 -33.94 3.60 18.43
N THR A 145 -34.59 3.26 17.30
CA THR A 145 -33.94 2.66 16.13
C THR A 145 -32.92 3.61 15.50
N ASN A 146 -33.31 4.89 15.35
CA ASN A 146 -32.44 5.90 14.77
C ASN A 146 -31.18 6.13 15.61
N ILE A 147 -31.32 6.25 16.93
CA ILE A 147 -30.21 6.43 17.85
C ILE A 147 -29.29 5.19 17.81
N SER A 148 -29.85 4.00 17.94
CA SER A 148 -29.09 2.76 17.95
C SER A 148 -28.33 2.53 16.66
N SER A 149 -28.98 2.71 15.51
CA SER A 149 -28.38 2.54 14.18
C SER A 149 -27.27 3.58 13.91
N SER A 150 -27.51 4.83 14.34
CA SER A 150 -26.49 5.89 14.21
C SER A 150 -25.24 5.60 15.04
N ILE A 151 -25.41 5.16 16.29
CA ILE A 151 -24.30 4.80 17.18
C ILE A 151 -23.51 3.64 16.61
N ILE A 152 -24.18 2.58 16.15
CA ILE A 152 -23.50 1.43 15.53
C ILE A 152 -22.71 1.83 14.32
N ALA A 153 -23.34 2.52 13.37
CA ALA A 153 -22.69 2.90 12.13
C ALA A 153 -21.46 3.77 12.38
N SER A 154 -21.61 4.80 13.23
CA SER A 154 -20.51 5.72 13.54
C SER A 154 -19.36 5.02 14.27
N GLU A 155 -19.66 4.19 15.28
CA GLU A 155 -18.64 3.51 16.06
C GLU A 155 -17.92 2.42 15.25
N TYR A 156 -18.66 1.64 14.47
CA TYR A 156 -18.09 0.61 13.59
C TYR A 156 -17.12 1.22 12.58
N VAL A 157 -17.51 2.30 11.90
CA VAL A 157 -16.67 2.98 10.91
C VAL A 157 -15.43 3.59 11.58
N ALA A 158 -15.61 4.27 12.71
CA ALA A 158 -14.49 4.87 13.47
C ALA A 158 -13.49 3.79 13.92
N TYR A 159 -13.98 2.68 14.45
CA TYR A 159 -13.12 1.61 14.94
C TYR A 159 -12.44 0.84 13.82
N THR A 160 -13.13 0.60 12.71
CA THR A 160 -12.52 0.01 11.51
C THR A 160 -11.35 0.85 10.99
N ARG A 161 -11.48 2.20 11.08
CA ARG A 161 -10.40 3.10 10.73
C ARG A 161 -9.20 2.96 11.65
N ILE A 162 -9.41 2.89 12.98
CA ILE A 162 -8.35 2.66 13.97
C ILE A 162 -7.62 1.33 13.70
N LEU A 163 -8.37 0.26 13.40
CA LEU A 163 -7.78 -1.03 13.06
C LEU A 163 -6.93 -0.98 11.78
N ALA A 164 -7.41 -0.27 10.75
CA ALA A 164 -6.68 -0.09 9.50
C ALA A 164 -5.39 0.74 9.69
N GLU A 165 -5.44 1.79 10.50
CA GLU A 165 -4.28 2.60 10.85
C GLU A 165 -3.24 1.75 11.63
N ALA A 166 -3.66 1.00 12.65
CA ALA A 166 -2.79 0.10 13.42
C ALA A 166 -2.18 -1.02 12.55
N GLU A 167 -2.91 -1.55 11.57
CA GLU A 167 -2.38 -2.54 10.62
C GLU A 167 -1.36 -1.89 9.67
N GLY A 168 -1.60 -0.65 9.23
CA GLY A 168 -0.67 0.15 8.43
C GLY A 168 0.64 0.43 9.17
N ASP A 169 0.56 0.79 10.46
CA ASP A 169 1.74 1.03 11.30
C ASP A 169 2.59 -0.22 11.46
N ARG A 170 1.97 -1.38 11.69
CA ARG A 170 2.68 -2.67 11.78
C ARG A 170 3.36 -3.04 10.46
N ARG A 171 2.73 -2.80 9.33
CA ARG A 171 3.34 -3.05 8.01
C ARG A 171 4.54 -2.15 7.78
N THR A 172 4.42 -0.88 8.14
CA THR A 172 5.50 0.11 8.03
C THR A 172 6.68 -0.25 8.94
N GLU A 173 6.41 -0.62 10.20
CA GLU A 173 7.43 -1.10 11.14
C GLU A 173 8.18 -2.32 10.59
N LEU A 174 7.45 -3.33 10.12
CA LEU A 174 8.02 -4.55 9.55
C LEU A 174 8.87 -4.25 8.30
N LEU A 175 8.40 -3.39 7.42
CA LEU A 175 9.14 -2.97 6.23
C LEU A 175 10.45 -2.25 6.62
N ASN A 176 10.39 -1.36 7.61
CA ASN A 176 11.57 -0.63 8.09
C ASN A 176 12.60 -1.57 8.70
N ILE A 177 12.19 -2.53 9.52
CA ILE A 177 13.08 -3.55 10.08
C ILE A 177 13.77 -4.33 8.96
N LEU A 178 13.02 -4.82 8.00
CA LEU A 178 13.55 -5.63 6.89
C LEU A 178 14.51 -4.86 5.99
N LEU A 179 14.22 -3.58 5.71
CA LEU A 179 15.00 -2.77 4.77
C LEU A 179 16.17 -2.01 5.41
N SER A 180 16.14 -1.79 6.73
CA SER A 180 17.26 -1.14 7.44
C SER A 180 18.29 -2.16 7.94
N GLY A 181 17.94 -3.45 7.91
CA GLY A 181 18.69 -4.50 8.56
C GLY A 181 18.32 -4.64 10.04
N TYR A 182 18.53 -5.81 10.57
CA TYR A 182 18.23 -6.13 11.96
C TYR A 182 19.29 -7.08 12.54
N ASP A 183 19.41 -7.08 13.86
CA ASP A 183 20.24 -8.04 14.57
C ASP A 183 19.47 -9.35 14.71
N GLU A 184 19.99 -10.44 14.13
CA GLU A 184 19.39 -11.78 14.22
C GLU A 184 19.36 -12.32 15.66
N SER A 185 20.18 -11.77 16.55
CA SER A 185 20.18 -12.10 17.99
C SER A 185 19.08 -11.39 18.78
N ASP A 186 18.43 -10.36 18.21
CA ASP A 186 17.30 -9.70 18.86
C ASP A 186 16.05 -10.60 18.81
N GLY A 187 15.81 -11.27 19.93
CA GLY A 187 14.69 -12.21 20.05
C GLY A 187 13.30 -11.58 19.82
N ARG A 188 13.15 -10.26 20.04
CA ARG A 188 11.88 -9.54 19.78
C ARG A 188 11.65 -9.40 18.29
N VAL A 189 12.67 -8.95 17.54
CA VAL A 189 12.64 -8.81 16.08
C VAL A 189 12.47 -10.17 15.42
N ALA A 190 13.23 -11.18 15.85
CA ALA A 190 13.11 -12.54 15.34
C ALA A 190 11.69 -13.10 15.54
N GLN A 191 11.06 -12.87 16.71
CA GLN A 191 9.70 -13.31 16.97
C GLN A 191 8.66 -12.59 16.08
N LEU A 192 8.83 -11.29 15.88
CA LEU A 192 7.96 -10.49 14.99
C LEU A 192 8.05 -10.97 13.54
N LEU A 193 9.27 -11.16 13.02
CA LEU A 193 9.49 -11.66 11.66
C LEU A 193 8.97 -13.11 11.48
N LYS A 194 9.13 -13.96 12.50
CA LYS A 194 8.61 -15.33 12.48
C LYS A 194 7.07 -15.34 12.44
N ARG A 195 6.41 -14.55 13.28
CA ARG A 195 4.94 -14.41 13.27
C ARG A 195 4.43 -13.87 11.94
N ALA A 196 5.17 -12.96 11.32
CA ALA A 196 4.86 -12.43 10.00
C ALA A 196 5.25 -13.38 8.85
N GLY A 197 5.89 -14.55 9.14
CA GLY A 197 6.27 -15.57 8.15
C GLY A 197 7.47 -15.19 7.29
N TYR A 198 8.35 -14.29 7.76
CA TYR A 198 9.55 -13.87 7.02
C TYR A 198 10.82 -14.66 7.38
N LEU A 199 10.79 -15.52 8.40
CA LEU A 199 11.89 -16.40 8.76
C LEU A 199 11.63 -17.87 8.42
N GLU A 200 10.72 -18.14 7.48
CA GLU A 200 10.46 -19.49 7.01
C GLU A 200 11.64 -20.01 6.17
N GLN A 201 11.97 -21.27 6.36
CA GLN A 201 13.02 -21.91 5.58
C GLN A 201 12.65 -22.00 4.09
N ARG A 202 13.67 -21.90 3.21
CA ARG A 202 13.54 -22.06 1.76
C ARG A 202 12.67 -20.98 1.07
N GLN A 203 12.69 -19.76 1.56
CA GLN A 203 12.13 -18.63 0.81
C GLN A 203 13.20 -17.94 -0.02
N ALA A 204 12.78 -17.35 -1.12
CA ALA A 204 13.51 -16.38 -1.89
C ALA A 204 12.89 -15.00 -1.69
N TYR A 205 13.71 -13.99 -1.71
CA TYR A 205 13.31 -12.61 -1.53
C TYR A 205 13.84 -11.74 -2.65
N CYS A 206 13.09 -10.74 -3.06
CA CYS A 206 13.62 -9.64 -3.85
C CYS A 206 12.93 -8.33 -3.44
N VAL A 207 13.50 -7.21 -3.82
CA VAL A 207 12.98 -5.88 -3.58
C VAL A 207 12.72 -5.20 -4.91
N ALA A 208 11.59 -4.52 -5.02
CA ALA A 208 11.31 -3.59 -6.09
C ALA A 208 11.22 -2.17 -5.54
N ALA A 209 11.89 -1.24 -6.19
CA ALA A 209 11.78 0.20 -5.95
C ALA A 209 11.02 0.82 -7.12
N VAL A 210 9.99 1.61 -6.83
CA VAL A 210 9.05 2.14 -7.82
C VAL A 210 8.88 3.65 -7.63
N GLN A 211 8.96 4.37 -8.74
CA GLN A 211 8.81 5.81 -8.79
C GLN A 211 7.90 6.21 -9.96
N SER A 212 7.17 7.31 -9.85
CA SER A 212 6.51 7.93 -10.99
C SER A 212 7.56 8.49 -11.97
N ILE A 213 7.27 8.47 -13.27
CA ILE A 213 8.10 9.15 -14.29
C ILE A 213 8.26 10.63 -13.95
N ASN A 214 7.24 11.26 -13.36
CA ASN A 214 7.35 12.58 -12.77
C ASN A 214 7.58 12.44 -11.25
N PRO A 215 8.81 12.67 -10.74
CA PRO A 215 9.13 12.51 -9.32
C PRO A 215 8.29 13.37 -8.38
N ALA A 216 7.84 14.55 -8.82
CA ALA A 216 6.99 15.44 -8.02
C ALA A 216 5.63 14.82 -7.66
N GLU A 217 5.14 13.87 -8.46
CA GLU A 217 3.90 13.15 -8.15
C GLU A 217 4.03 12.22 -6.93
N MET A 218 5.25 11.84 -6.55
CA MET A 218 5.50 10.99 -5.39
C MET A 218 5.25 11.68 -4.05
N GLU A 219 5.14 13.01 -4.03
CA GLU A 219 4.73 13.79 -2.86
C GLU A 219 3.23 13.63 -2.56
N SER A 220 2.45 13.23 -3.56
CA SER A 220 1.00 12.98 -3.41
C SER A 220 0.74 11.61 -2.79
N SER A 221 0.19 11.57 -1.57
CA SER A 221 -0.22 10.33 -0.90
C SER A 221 -1.24 9.52 -1.72
N ALA A 222 -2.14 10.20 -2.45
CA ALA A 222 -3.10 9.54 -3.32
C ALA A 222 -2.42 8.88 -4.53
N ARG A 223 -1.33 9.44 -5.05
CA ARG A 223 -0.56 8.85 -6.15
C ARG A 223 0.24 7.65 -5.68
N THR A 224 0.96 7.78 -4.58
CA THR A 224 1.73 6.68 -3.99
C THR A 224 0.84 5.51 -3.59
N GLN A 225 -0.34 5.78 -3.04
CA GLN A 225 -1.32 4.73 -2.71
C GLN A 225 -1.86 4.01 -3.96
N ARG A 226 -2.10 4.73 -5.05
CA ARG A 226 -2.48 4.10 -6.34
C ARG A 226 -1.39 3.17 -6.86
N ILE A 227 -0.12 3.57 -6.77
CA ILE A 227 1.00 2.71 -7.16
C ILE A 227 1.04 1.45 -6.28
N VAL A 228 0.89 1.58 -4.96
CA VAL A 228 0.83 0.45 -4.02
C VAL A 228 -0.30 -0.51 -4.40
N ASN A 229 -1.49 0.01 -4.69
CA ASN A 229 -2.65 -0.80 -5.08
C ASN A 229 -2.40 -1.53 -6.42
N SER A 230 -1.84 -0.83 -7.42
CA SER A 230 -1.50 -1.45 -8.72
C SER A 230 -0.48 -2.56 -8.60
N ILE A 231 0.50 -2.43 -7.68
CA ILE A 231 1.47 -3.49 -7.39
C ILE A 231 0.75 -4.69 -6.74
N ALA A 232 -0.14 -4.45 -5.79
CA ALA A 232 -0.90 -5.51 -5.12
C ALA A 232 -1.82 -6.24 -6.11
N GLU A 233 -2.50 -5.52 -7.00
CA GLU A 233 -3.34 -6.08 -8.07
C GLU A 233 -2.53 -6.92 -9.05
N ALA A 234 -1.35 -6.45 -9.47
CA ALA A 234 -0.48 -7.20 -10.37
C ALA A 234 0.02 -8.53 -9.78
N MET A 235 0.09 -8.63 -8.45
CA MET A 235 0.48 -9.86 -7.73
C MET A 235 -0.73 -10.71 -7.33
N ALA A 236 -1.95 -10.22 -7.50
CA ALA A 236 -3.16 -10.95 -7.14
C ALA A 236 -3.25 -12.27 -7.95
N GLY A 237 -3.64 -13.36 -7.28
CA GLY A 237 -3.72 -14.68 -7.89
C GLY A 237 -2.37 -15.42 -8.03
N THR A 238 -1.26 -14.82 -7.61
CA THR A 238 0.06 -15.48 -7.54
C THR A 238 0.34 -16.04 -6.14
N SER A 239 1.33 -16.94 -6.02
CA SER A 239 1.85 -17.39 -4.71
C SER A 239 2.81 -16.39 -4.06
N ILE A 240 3.10 -15.27 -4.72
CA ILE A 240 4.10 -14.30 -4.30
C ILE A 240 3.51 -13.45 -3.16
N ARG A 241 4.16 -13.48 -2.02
CA ARG A 241 3.82 -12.61 -0.89
C ARG A 241 4.46 -11.25 -1.09
N ILE A 242 3.72 -10.21 -0.76
CA ILE A 242 4.15 -8.84 -0.94
C ILE A 242 3.97 -8.02 0.34
N LEU A 243 4.98 -7.23 0.66
CA LEU A 243 4.94 -6.18 1.69
C LEU A 243 5.34 -4.87 1.03
N THR A 244 4.43 -3.93 0.95
CA THR A 244 4.66 -2.62 0.33
C THR A 244 4.63 -1.50 1.36
N GLY A 245 5.37 -0.44 1.09
CA GLY A 245 5.33 0.80 1.84
C GLY A 245 6.07 1.91 1.11
N ILE A 246 6.12 3.09 1.74
CA ILE A 246 6.76 4.27 1.19
C ILE A 246 8.02 4.56 1.98
N ARG A 247 9.15 4.76 1.29
CA ARG A 247 10.43 5.13 1.89
C ARG A 247 11.18 6.09 0.97
N ASN A 248 11.61 7.24 1.49
CA ASN A 248 12.38 8.26 0.74
C ASN A 248 11.73 8.63 -0.61
N ASN A 249 10.44 8.92 -0.61
CA ASN A 249 9.64 9.21 -1.81
C ASN A 249 9.61 8.09 -2.87
N LEU A 250 9.96 6.86 -2.51
CA LEU A 250 9.82 5.68 -3.35
C LEU A 250 8.73 4.77 -2.78
N VAL A 251 7.97 4.12 -3.62
CA VAL A 251 7.19 2.95 -3.22
C VAL A 251 8.13 1.75 -3.26
N VAL A 252 8.30 1.09 -2.13
CA VAL A 252 9.15 -0.10 -2.01
C VAL A 252 8.28 -1.32 -1.77
N ALA A 253 8.57 -2.39 -2.49
CA ALA A 253 7.93 -3.68 -2.33
C ALA A 253 8.96 -4.76 -2.00
N VAL A 254 8.79 -5.43 -0.87
CA VAL A 254 9.50 -6.66 -0.54
C VAL A 254 8.64 -7.83 -0.99
N LEU A 255 9.17 -8.65 -1.88
CA LEU A 255 8.49 -9.80 -2.47
C LEU A 255 9.16 -11.09 -2.01
N SER A 256 8.36 -12.11 -1.73
CA SER A 256 8.88 -13.41 -1.32
C SER A 256 8.03 -14.54 -1.88
N ASP A 257 8.70 -15.65 -2.20
CA ASP A 257 8.04 -16.89 -2.61
C ASP A 257 8.89 -18.10 -2.20
N LYS A 258 8.27 -19.29 -2.14
CA LYS A 258 8.98 -20.53 -1.85
C LYS A 258 9.95 -20.86 -2.98
N ARG A 259 11.19 -21.24 -2.64
CA ARG A 259 12.15 -21.75 -3.61
C ARG A 259 11.64 -23.07 -4.19
N ARG A 260 11.55 -23.16 -5.51
CA ARG A 260 11.01 -24.34 -6.21
C ARG A 260 11.97 -25.53 -6.24
N GLN A 261 13.28 -25.30 -6.01
CA GLN A 261 14.29 -26.39 -6.04
C GLN A 261 15.26 -26.24 -4.88
N SER A 262 15.60 -27.35 -4.25
CA SER A 262 16.63 -27.45 -3.22
C SER A 262 17.83 -28.19 -3.79
N GLY A 263 18.96 -27.53 -3.92
CA GLY A 263 20.23 -28.13 -4.32
C GLY A 263 21.36 -27.12 -4.23
N TRP A 264 22.55 -27.61 -3.89
CA TRP A 264 23.76 -26.78 -3.76
C TRP A 264 24.25 -26.23 -5.11
N THR A 265 23.83 -26.87 -6.21
CA THR A 265 24.26 -26.56 -7.58
C THR A 265 23.20 -25.89 -8.45
N THR A 266 22.01 -25.67 -7.90
CA THR A 266 20.92 -25.08 -8.68
C THR A 266 21.06 -23.56 -8.71
N PRO A 267 20.82 -22.91 -9.84
CA PRO A 267 20.72 -21.46 -9.93
C PRO A 267 19.75 -20.97 -8.88
N GLN A 268 20.04 -19.81 -8.34
CA GLN A 268 19.19 -19.10 -7.38
C GLN A 268 17.76 -19.06 -7.89
N SER A 269 16.81 -18.86 -6.99
CA SER A 269 15.41 -18.70 -7.37
C SER A 269 15.27 -17.67 -8.51
N ASN A 270 14.38 -17.93 -9.43
CA ASN A 270 14.06 -16.98 -10.51
C ASN A 270 12.89 -16.07 -10.11
N LEU A 271 12.84 -15.62 -8.87
CA LEU A 271 11.75 -14.79 -8.37
C LEU A 271 11.70 -13.45 -9.12
N ALA A 272 12.83 -12.79 -9.28
CA ALA A 272 12.94 -11.53 -9.99
C ALA A 272 12.47 -11.65 -11.47
N ASP A 273 12.85 -12.72 -12.15
CA ASP A 273 12.42 -13.01 -13.53
C ASP A 273 10.89 -13.23 -13.62
N ARG A 274 10.30 -13.87 -12.63
CA ARG A 274 8.85 -14.11 -12.56
C ARG A 274 8.06 -12.84 -12.25
N ILE A 275 8.64 -11.92 -11.52
CA ILE A 275 8.01 -10.66 -11.12
C ILE A 275 8.06 -9.63 -12.27
N ARG A 276 9.15 -9.59 -13.03
CA ARG A 276 9.35 -8.63 -14.10
C ARG A 276 8.15 -8.50 -15.06
N PRO A 277 7.59 -9.58 -15.63
CA PRO A 277 6.41 -9.47 -16.50
C PRO A 277 5.17 -8.94 -15.78
N LEU A 278 5.00 -9.21 -14.48
CA LEU A 278 3.89 -8.68 -13.70
C LEU A 278 4.02 -7.17 -13.49
N PHE A 279 5.24 -6.66 -13.33
CA PHE A 279 5.48 -5.22 -13.24
C PHE A 279 5.33 -4.49 -14.58
N LEU A 280 5.54 -5.16 -15.71
CA LEU A 280 5.31 -4.57 -17.02
C LEU A 280 3.83 -4.23 -17.29
N VAL A 281 2.90 -4.91 -16.62
CA VAL A 281 1.45 -4.65 -16.72
C VAL A 281 1.06 -3.38 -15.94
N ILE A 282 1.84 -2.99 -14.91
CA ILE A 282 1.62 -1.73 -14.20
C ILE A 282 1.82 -0.58 -15.19
N GLY A 283 0.86 0.33 -15.23
CA GLY A 283 0.73 1.37 -16.26
C GLY A 283 2.03 2.12 -16.62
N PRO A 284 2.05 2.81 -17.77
CA PRO A 284 3.27 3.37 -18.37
C PRO A 284 3.90 4.52 -17.57
N ALA A 285 3.20 5.05 -16.57
CA ALA A 285 3.60 6.24 -15.82
C ALA A 285 4.55 5.96 -14.64
N VAL A 286 5.10 4.74 -14.53
CA VAL A 286 6.02 4.37 -13.45
C VAL A 286 7.31 3.75 -13.97
N LEU A 287 8.40 4.01 -13.25
CA LEU A 287 9.71 3.37 -13.41
C LEU A 287 9.92 2.39 -12.27
N ILE A 288 10.50 1.23 -12.54
CA ILE A 288 10.64 0.14 -11.60
C ILE A 288 12.04 -0.46 -11.68
N GLY A 289 12.75 -0.47 -10.57
CA GLY A 289 13.99 -1.22 -10.40
C GLY A 289 13.75 -2.48 -9.56
N ILE A 290 14.25 -3.62 -9.98
CA ILE A 290 14.13 -4.91 -9.30
C ILE A 290 15.50 -5.39 -8.90
N SER A 291 15.67 -5.82 -7.63
CA SER A 291 16.92 -6.41 -7.15
C SER A 291 17.18 -7.81 -7.72
N ALA A 292 18.39 -8.30 -7.56
CA ALA A 292 18.65 -9.73 -7.66
C ALA A 292 17.94 -10.48 -6.52
N ASP A 293 17.71 -11.78 -6.73
CA ASP A 293 17.15 -12.67 -5.71
C ASP A 293 18.08 -12.83 -4.51
N GLN A 294 17.50 -12.82 -3.32
CA GLN A 294 18.22 -12.96 -2.06
C GLN A 294 17.81 -14.23 -1.31
N PRO A 295 18.75 -14.90 -0.64
CA PRO A 295 18.49 -16.15 0.06
C PRO A 295 17.82 -15.98 1.43
N SER A 296 17.92 -14.80 2.04
CA SER A 296 17.34 -14.52 3.35
C SER A 296 16.99 -13.02 3.51
N THR A 297 16.21 -12.74 4.53
CA THR A 297 15.79 -11.38 4.88
C THR A 297 16.93 -10.47 5.33
N SER A 298 18.02 -11.00 5.84
CA SER A 298 19.22 -10.23 6.22
C SER A 298 19.92 -9.55 5.03
N TYR A 299 19.66 -10.01 3.81
CA TYR A 299 20.17 -9.37 2.58
C TYR A 299 19.23 -8.31 1.98
N LEU A 300 18.07 -8.05 2.59
CA LEU A 300 17.11 -7.08 2.04
C LEU A 300 17.63 -5.63 1.99
N PRO A 301 18.49 -5.15 2.90
CA PRO A 301 19.13 -3.84 2.73
C PRO A 301 19.97 -3.77 1.46
N LYS A 302 20.73 -4.82 1.15
CA LYS A 302 21.50 -4.94 -0.09
C LYS A 302 20.56 -5.00 -1.31
N ALA A 303 19.46 -5.75 -1.20
CA ALA A 303 18.46 -5.83 -2.27
C ALA A 303 17.81 -4.47 -2.56
N LEU A 304 17.51 -3.68 -1.52
CA LEU A 304 17.00 -2.33 -1.70
C LEU A 304 18.00 -1.45 -2.47
N HIS A 305 19.29 -1.50 -2.10
CA HIS A 305 20.31 -0.77 -2.81
C HIS A 305 20.43 -1.19 -4.28
N GLN A 306 20.38 -2.49 -4.57
CA GLN A 306 20.35 -3.01 -5.95
C GLN A 306 19.12 -2.53 -6.73
N ALA A 307 17.92 -2.56 -6.11
CA ALA A 307 16.69 -2.09 -6.73
C ALA A 307 16.73 -0.58 -7.02
N THR A 308 17.34 0.21 -6.14
CA THR A 308 17.52 1.65 -6.36
C THR A 308 18.46 1.92 -7.53
N ILE A 309 19.61 1.24 -7.63
CA ILE A 309 20.51 1.36 -8.79
C ILE A 309 19.77 0.98 -10.10
N ALA A 310 19.02 -0.11 -10.09
CA ALA A 310 18.24 -0.51 -11.25
C ALA A 310 17.17 0.53 -11.62
N LEU A 311 16.55 1.18 -10.62
CA LEU A 311 15.58 2.26 -10.82
C LEU A 311 16.23 3.50 -11.44
N ASP A 312 17.42 3.90 -10.98
CA ASP A 312 18.16 5.05 -11.51
C ASP A 312 18.52 4.87 -12.99
N LEU A 313 18.71 3.62 -13.42
CA LEU A 313 18.96 3.25 -14.82
C LEU A 313 17.70 2.99 -15.64
N ALA A 314 16.53 3.01 -15.02
CA ALA A 314 15.25 2.89 -15.70
C ALA A 314 14.87 4.20 -16.42
N ASN A 315 14.21 4.08 -17.57
CA ASN A 315 13.76 5.22 -18.36
C ASN A 315 12.45 4.90 -19.08
N VAL A 316 11.89 5.85 -19.82
CA VAL A 316 10.59 5.71 -20.51
C VAL A 316 10.57 4.54 -21.51
N THR A 317 11.68 4.22 -22.13
CA THR A 317 11.79 3.11 -23.11
C THR A 317 12.05 1.76 -22.43
N ASN A 318 12.77 1.75 -21.31
CA ASN A 318 13.05 0.57 -20.49
C ASN A 318 12.62 0.84 -19.03
N ARG A 319 11.31 0.71 -18.78
CA ARG A 319 10.69 1.10 -17.52
C ARG A 319 10.91 0.14 -16.36
N VAL A 320 11.12 -1.12 -16.66
CA VAL A 320 11.32 -2.18 -15.64
C VAL A 320 12.72 -2.76 -15.84
N VAL A 321 13.62 -2.37 -14.97
CA VAL A 321 15.03 -2.77 -15.01
C VAL A 321 15.33 -3.74 -13.86
N GLN A 322 15.96 -4.85 -14.19
CA GLN A 322 16.39 -5.84 -13.22
C GLN A 322 17.91 -5.71 -13.00
N PHE A 323 18.34 -5.65 -11.74
CA PHE A 323 19.75 -5.45 -11.38
C PHE A 323 20.68 -6.54 -11.95
N SER A 324 20.22 -7.80 -11.98
CA SER A 324 20.99 -8.93 -12.52
C SER A 324 21.24 -8.84 -14.03
N ASP A 325 20.44 -8.05 -14.75
CA ASP A 325 20.57 -7.89 -16.21
C ASP A 325 21.45 -6.70 -16.59
N LEU A 326 21.88 -5.91 -15.61
CA LEU A 326 22.68 -4.72 -15.82
C LEU A 326 24.09 -5.08 -16.27
N PRO A 327 24.57 -4.50 -17.39
CA PRO A 327 25.96 -4.62 -17.78
C PRO A 327 26.91 -4.05 -16.70
N LEU A 328 28.04 -4.71 -16.47
CA LEU A 328 29.04 -4.22 -15.51
C LEU A 328 29.48 -2.77 -15.80
N ARG A 329 29.52 -2.42 -17.08
CA ARG A 329 29.83 -1.05 -17.52
C ARG A 329 28.86 -0.02 -16.94
N ASP A 330 27.55 -0.29 -16.98
CA ASP A 330 26.54 0.65 -16.48
C ASP A 330 26.62 0.81 -14.96
N LEU A 331 26.94 -0.26 -14.25
CA LEU A 331 27.20 -0.22 -12.81
C LEU A 331 28.46 0.61 -12.48
N LEU A 332 29.54 0.47 -13.25
CA LEU A 332 30.77 1.25 -13.08
C LEU A 332 30.51 2.73 -13.36
N ILE A 333 29.74 3.05 -14.40
CA ILE A 333 29.38 4.43 -14.74
C ILE A 333 28.51 5.03 -13.63
N HIS A 334 27.51 4.30 -13.14
CA HIS A 334 26.64 4.77 -12.07
C HIS A 334 27.43 5.10 -10.79
N HIS A 335 28.37 4.25 -10.39
CA HIS A 335 29.20 4.48 -9.21
C HIS A 335 30.33 5.49 -9.42
N GLY A 336 30.89 5.55 -10.63
CA GLY A 336 32.02 6.44 -10.95
C GLY A 336 31.59 7.87 -11.26
N ASN A 337 30.33 8.11 -11.58
CA ASN A 337 29.83 9.39 -12.03
C ASN A 337 30.11 10.52 -11.03
N ASP A 338 29.76 10.34 -9.76
CA ASP A 338 29.93 11.33 -8.69
C ASP A 338 31.41 11.73 -8.48
N TYR A 339 32.31 10.76 -8.64
CA TYR A 339 33.75 11.00 -8.46
C TYR A 339 34.32 11.77 -9.65
N LEU A 340 34.03 11.34 -10.86
CA LEU A 340 34.55 11.96 -12.09
C LEU A 340 34.02 13.37 -12.32
N GLN A 341 32.81 13.67 -11.86
CA GLN A 341 32.25 15.02 -11.91
C GLN A 341 32.99 16.00 -11.00
N LYS A 342 33.46 15.54 -9.82
CA LYS A 342 34.14 16.39 -8.85
C LYS A 342 35.60 16.63 -9.23
N VAL A 343 36.29 15.62 -9.75
CA VAL A 343 37.74 15.68 -10.07
C VAL A 343 38.00 14.95 -11.40
N PRO A 344 37.56 15.49 -12.54
CA PRO A 344 37.80 14.85 -13.82
C PRO A 344 39.30 14.94 -14.17
N PRO A 345 39.92 13.89 -14.75
CA PRO A 345 41.21 14.00 -15.38
C PRO A 345 41.22 15.09 -16.45
N ASN A 346 42.31 15.86 -16.55
CA ASN A 346 42.39 17.00 -17.46
C ASN A 346 42.04 16.66 -18.93
N TRP A 347 42.41 15.46 -19.39
CA TRP A 347 42.11 15.02 -20.75
C TRP A 347 40.60 14.76 -20.97
N VAL A 348 39.85 14.37 -19.95
CA VAL A 348 38.39 14.19 -20.03
C VAL A 348 37.72 15.54 -20.31
N ALA A 349 38.09 16.58 -19.54
CA ALA A 349 37.55 17.91 -19.73
C ALA A 349 37.90 18.46 -21.13
N ALA A 350 39.13 18.20 -21.60
CA ALA A 350 39.59 18.60 -22.94
C ALA A 350 38.77 17.90 -24.05
N LEU A 351 38.54 16.59 -23.94
CA LEU A 351 37.75 15.81 -24.87
C LEU A 351 36.33 16.33 -24.95
N VAL A 352 35.64 16.48 -23.81
CA VAL A 352 34.24 16.93 -23.76
C VAL A 352 34.09 18.33 -24.32
N SER A 353 34.95 19.26 -23.94
CA SER A 353 34.95 20.64 -24.46
C SER A 353 35.16 20.67 -25.99
N ALA A 354 36.08 19.84 -26.50
CA ALA A 354 36.31 19.73 -27.95
C ALA A 354 35.17 19.07 -28.68
N ASP A 355 34.50 18.07 -28.08
CA ASP A 355 33.34 17.39 -28.66
C ASP A 355 32.10 18.31 -28.73
N VAL A 356 31.83 19.09 -27.69
CA VAL A 356 30.78 20.12 -27.68
C VAL A 356 31.01 21.14 -28.83
N LYS A 357 32.24 21.64 -28.96
CA LYS A 357 32.59 22.54 -30.05
C LYS A 357 32.50 21.90 -31.44
N ALA A 358 32.66 20.58 -31.51
CA ALA A 358 32.51 19.81 -32.75
C ALA A 358 31.06 19.30 -33.00
N GLY A 359 30.08 19.73 -32.21
CA GLY A 359 28.69 19.30 -32.30
C GLY A 359 28.48 17.82 -32.01
N GLY A 360 29.23 17.24 -31.04
CA GLY A 360 29.08 15.83 -30.63
C GLY A 360 29.74 14.81 -31.54
N THR A 361 30.44 15.25 -32.58
CA THR A 361 30.94 14.37 -33.64
C THR A 361 32.15 13.54 -33.29
N LEU A 362 32.95 13.96 -32.29
CA LEU A 362 34.14 13.21 -31.88
C LEU A 362 33.75 11.95 -31.12
N ILE A 363 32.90 12.09 -30.09
CA ILE A 363 32.40 10.96 -29.29
C ILE A 363 31.54 10.04 -30.18
N GLN A 364 30.70 10.59 -31.05
CA GLN A 364 29.94 9.81 -32.02
C GLN A 364 30.86 8.97 -32.93
N THR A 365 32.00 9.53 -33.34
CA THR A 365 32.99 8.80 -34.16
C THR A 365 33.60 7.64 -33.35
N LEU A 366 34.01 7.88 -32.10
CA LEU A 366 34.60 6.85 -31.26
C LEU A 366 33.59 5.68 -31.02
N ARG A 367 32.31 5.99 -30.81
CA ARG A 367 31.26 4.97 -30.67
C ARG A 367 31.10 4.15 -31.94
N ALA A 368 31.02 4.83 -33.10
CA ALA A 368 30.89 4.12 -34.37
C ALA A 368 32.09 3.22 -34.68
N VAL A 369 33.31 3.61 -34.27
CA VAL A 369 34.51 2.77 -34.38
C VAL A 369 34.44 1.56 -33.45
N ALA A 370 33.95 1.73 -32.21
CA ALA A 370 33.71 0.62 -31.28
C ALA A 370 32.66 -0.37 -31.83
N ASP A 371 31.52 0.13 -32.29
CA ASP A 371 30.42 -0.68 -32.86
C ASP A 371 30.82 -1.39 -34.17
N ALA A 372 31.85 -0.90 -34.82
CA ALA A 372 32.42 -1.47 -36.01
C ALA A 372 33.63 -2.41 -35.76
N ASP A 373 33.86 -2.81 -34.52
CA ASP A 373 35.01 -3.66 -34.11
C ASP A 373 36.36 -3.08 -34.52
N LEU A 374 36.58 -1.78 -34.31
CA LEU A 374 37.76 -1.00 -34.71
C LEU A 374 37.95 -0.88 -36.23
N ASN A 375 36.96 -1.24 -37.02
CA ASN A 375 37.01 -1.11 -38.48
C ASN A 375 36.58 0.28 -38.92
N VAL A 376 37.55 1.15 -39.21
CA VAL A 376 37.32 2.54 -39.60
C VAL A 376 36.50 2.67 -40.89
N GLN A 377 36.66 1.77 -41.84
CA GLN A 377 35.89 1.80 -43.09
C GLN A 377 34.42 1.47 -42.86
N LYS A 378 34.14 0.48 -41.99
CA LYS A 378 32.76 0.15 -41.57
C LYS A 378 32.15 1.30 -40.78
N ALA A 379 32.85 1.89 -39.83
CA ALA A 379 32.41 3.06 -39.07
C ALA A 379 32.11 4.27 -39.98
N ALA A 380 32.95 4.52 -40.97
CA ALA A 380 32.76 5.59 -41.94
C ALA A 380 31.46 5.43 -42.76
N ARG A 381 31.16 4.20 -43.19
CA ARG A 381 29.91 3.87 -43.90
C ARG A 381 28.68 4.11 -42.99
N THR A 382 28.75 3.66 -41.73
CA THR A 382 27.67 3.85 -40.77
C THR A 382 27.37 5.34 -40.50
N LEU A 383 28.41 6.15 -40.47
CA LEU A 383 28.28 7.61 -40.24
C LEU A 383 28.02 8.41 -41.52
N GLY A 384 27.99 7.78 -42.71
CA GLY A 384 27.85 8.48 -44.00
C GLY A 384 29.00 9.47 -44.26
N ARG A 385 30.23 9.10 -43.89
CA ARG A 385 31.43 9.94 -44.00
C ARG A 385 32.56 9.22 -44.72
N HIS A 386 33.52 9.99 -45.25
CA HIS A 386 34.72 9.40 -45.87
C HIS A 386 35.65 8.85 -44.75
N PRO A 387 36.36 7.73 -44.95
CA PRO A 387 37.31 7.18 -43.97
C PRO A 387 38.34 8.17 -43.45
N ASN A 388 38.84 9.02 -44.32
CA ASN A 388 39.83 10.07 -43.91
C ASN A 388 39.26 11.03 -42.87
N THR A 389 37.95 11.33 -42.91
CA THR A 389 37.29 12.17 -41.92
C THR A 389 37.30 11.47 -40.55
N ILE A 390 37.10 10.16 -40.54
CA ILE A 390 37.14 9.35 -39.30
C ILE A 390 38.58 9.35 -38.74
N TYR A 391 39.57 9.11 -39.55
CA TYR A 391 40.99 9.18 -39.14
C TYR A 391 41.34 10.54 -38.58
N THR A 392 40.96 11.64 -39.25
CA THR A 392 41.21 12.99 -38.75
C THR A 392 40.59 13.26 -37.39
N ARG A 393 39.38 12.77 -37.16
CA ARG A 393 38.71 12.92 -35.86
C ARG A 393 39.37 12.10 -34.75
N ILE A 394 39.78 10.86 -35.06
CA ILE A 394 40.54 10.02 -34.10
C ILE A 394 41.87 10.66 -33.75
N GLU A 395 42.61 11.15 -34.76
CA GLU A 395 43.90 11.82 -34.54
C GLU A 395 43.71 13.10 -33.68
N ARG A 396 42.63 13.84 -33.90
CA ARG A 396 42.29 15.00 -33.07
C ARG A 396 42.04 14.59 -31.63
N VAL A 397 41.32 13.50 -31.38
CA VAL A 397 41.11 12.96 -30.01
C VAL A 397 42.43 12.55 -29.42
N LYS A 398 43.28 11.85 -30.14
CA LYS A 398 44.62 11.44 -29.70
C LYS A 398 45.49 12.62 -29.28
N ASN A 399 45.49 13.69 -30.06
CA ASN A 399 46.26 14.90 -29.77
C ASN A 399 45.74 15.65 -28.53
N LEU A 400 44.44 15.53 -28.21
CA LEU A 400 43.79 16.14 -27.05
C LEU A 400 43.98 15.34 -25.78
N THR A 401 43.99 14.01 -25.86
CA THR A 401 43.89 13.10 -24.72
C THR A 401 45.14 12.27 -24.47
N GLY A 402 45.97 12.10 -25.50
CA GLY A 402 47.07 11.13 -25.48
C GLY A 402 46.63 9.69 -25.75
N LEU A 403 45.33 9.43 -25.87
CA LEU A 403 44.73 8.09 -26.04
C LEU A 403 44.36 7.86 -27.51
N ASP A 404 44.71 6.69 -28.03
CA ASP A 404 44.51 6.32 -29.44
C ASP A 404 43.20 5.56 -29.63
N GLY A 405 42.21 6.21 -30.24
CA GLY A 405 40.89 5.59 -30.49
C GLY A 405 40.90 4.39 -31.47
N GLN A 406 42.03 4.01 -32.04
CA GLN A 406 42.22 2.79 -32.82
C GLN A 406 42.76 1.61 -31.96
N ARG A 407 43.14 1.85 -30.70
CA ARG A 407 43.53 0.82 -29.75
C ARG A 407 42.37 0.47 -28.84
N TYR A 408 42.04 -0.80 -28.76
CA TYR A 408 40.92 -1.28 -27.95
C TYR A 408 40.94 -0.70 -26.52
N ARG A 409 42.09 -0.77 -25.84
CA ARG A 409 42.23 -0.31 -24.46
C ARG A 409 41.94 1.19 -24.33
N ASP A 410 42.55 2.00 -25.18
CA ASP A 410 42.41 3.44 -25.16
C ASP A 410 41.00 3.90 -25.53
N LEU A 411 40.40 3.22 -26.54
CA LEU A 411 39.03 3.48 -26.97
C LEU A 411 38.03 3.15 -25.82
N THR A 412 38.27 2.09 -25.06
CA THR A 412 37.42 1.72 -23.93
C THR A 412 37.46 2.80 -22.85
N GLU A 413 38.67 3.33 -22.51
CA GLU A 413 38.81 4.43 -21.55
C GLU A 413 38.12 5.72 -22.04
N LEU A 414 38.30 6.08 -23.30
CA LEU A 414 37.67 7.25 -23.92
C LEU A 414 36.16 7.19 -23.87
N LEU A 415 35.57 6.03 -24.17
CA LEU A 415 34.13 5.83 -24.16
C LEU A 415 33.57 5.75 -22.75
N LEU A 416 34.28 5.13 -21.80
CA LEU A 416 33.85 5.08 -20.40
C LEU A 416 33.78 6.50 -19.82
N ALA A 417 34.82 7.30 -20.03
CA ALA A 417 34.85 8.69 -19.59
C ALA A 417 33.76 9.55 -20.23
N ALA A 418 33.49 9.36 -21.54
CA ALA A 418 32.43 10.09 -22.23
C ALA A 418 31.03 9.74 -21.72
N ASP A 419 30.80 8.49 -21.32
CA ASP A 419 29.51 8.05 -20.78
C ASP A 419 29.31 8.54 -19.33
N CYS A 420 30.33 8.49 -18.49
CA CYS A 420 30.30 9.08 -17.14
C CYS A 420 29.98 10.58 -17.21
N TRP A 421 30.58 11.31 -18.09
CA TRP A 421 30.34 12.75 -18.22
C TRP A 421 28.96 13.10 -18.76
N ARG A 422 28.43 12.31 -19.69
CA ARG A 422 27.09 12.52 -20.27
C ARG A 422 25.99 12.38 -19.23
N ASN A 423 26.08 11.39 -18.37
CA ASN A 423 25.11 11.18 -17.31
C ASN A 423 25.13 12.33 -16.30
N GLY A 424 26.31 12.84 -15.95
CA GLY A 424 26.44 13.99 -15.06
C GLY A 424 25.90 15.32 -15.61
N SER A 425 25.97 15.51 -16.91
CA SER A 425 25.42 16.71 -17.55
C SER A 425 23.89 16.75 -17.54
N LEU A 426 23.23 15.58 -17.52
CA LEU A 426 21.78 15.47 -17.43
C LEU A 426 21.30 15.78 -16.01
N GLU A 427 21.97 15.28 -14.98
CA GLU A 427 21.64 15.57 -13.57
C GLU A 427 21.92 17.03 -13.19
N GLY A 428 23.04 17.60 -13.65
CA GLY A 428 23.37 19.01 -13.46
C GLY A 428 22.33 19.95 -14.08
N SER A 429 21.80 19.63 -15.23
CA SER A 429 20.76 20.41 -15.91
C SER A 429 19.39 20.29 -15.21
N GLU A 430 19.05 19.17 -14.60
CA GLU A 430 17.85 19.01 -13.78
C GLU A 430 17.96 19.73 -12.42
N LEU A 431 19.12 19.67 -11.77
CA LEU A 431 19.38 20.42 -10.53
C LEU A 431 19.39 21.95 -10.75
N GLU A 432 19.92 22.42 -11.88
CA GLU A 432 19.82 23.84 -12.24
C GLU A 432 18.39 24.26 -12.63
N ARG A 433 17.61 23.40 -13.26
CA ARG A 433 16.18 23.66 -13.50
C ARG A 433 15.42 23.74 -12.18
N ARG A 434 15.66 22.84 -11.22
CA ARG A 434 15.05 22.89 -9.88
C ARG A 434 15.44 24.16 -9.11
N ARG A 435 16.70 24.61 -9.17
CA ARG A 435 17.12 25.89 -8.54
C ARG A 435 16.49 27.11 -9.18
N ARG A 436 16.21 27.12 -10.49
CA ARG A 436 15.55 28.22 -11.19
C ARG A 436 14.05 28.28 -10.90
N THR A 437 13.39 27.17 -10.67
CA THR A 437 11.97 27.12 -10.27
C THR A 437 11.79 27.57 -8.82
N ASP A 438 12.72 27.28 -7.91
CA ASP A 438 12.67 27.73 -6.52
C ASP A 438 12.96 29.25 -6.35
N VAL A 439 13.67 29.89 -7.28
CA VAL A 439 13.97 31.33 -7.25
C VAL A 439 12.84 32.17 -7.87
N SER A 440 11.97 31.59 -8.70
CA SER A 440 10.84 32.29 -9.31
C SER A 440 9.52 32.20 -8.51
N SER A 441 9.56 31.51 -7.37
CA SER A 441 8.41 31.33 -6.45
C SER A 441 8.61 32.05 -5.09
N ARG A 442 9.56 32.99 -5.01
CA ARG A 442 9.71 33.91 -3.87
C ARG A 442 9.40 35.34 -4.24
#